data_042715c068a506cd76c4995cf4399502
#
_entry.id   042715c068a506cd76c4995cf4399502
#
_cell.length_a   1.000
_cell.length_b   1.000
_cell.length_c   1.000
_cell.angle_alpha   90.00
_cell.angle_beta   90.00
_cell.angle_gamma   90.00
#
_symmetry.space_group_name_H-M   'P 1'
#
loop_
_entity.id
_entity.type
_entity.pdbx_description
1 polymer ?
#
loop_
_entity_poly.entity_id
_entity_poly.type
_entity_poly.pdbx_seq_one_letter_code
_entity_poly.pdbx_strand_id
1 'polypeptide(L)'
;LIAGNNLELGAHAVLNAGTTAARGGTVTLGLAGNSSGMLTFDVDAGSGSTPTINVAGADPNIAQNGGQLWLRVPRTVNADGTTGVRISNSGVHVVGAREIDVEAVKVYDVTGSPYVDASLAMADSDARAYIAAANIKAGIGSLTGTSVTAFHLMPGIELDSGGNLRLLQNASRTNSGIDLHTYRYNGEPMVLTLRAAGSLLINGSLSDGFAAPVGSPDGNIF
;
A
#
# COMPACT_ATOMS: atom_id res chain seq x y z
N LEU A 1 -12.35 -3.82 -1.15
CA LEU A 1 -12.47 -5.26 -0.87
C LEU A 1 -11.14 -5.78 -0.33
N ILE A 2 -11.13 -6.38 0.86
CA ILE A 2 -9.93 -7.02 1.44
C ILE A 2 -10.33 -8.43 1.87
N ALA A 3 -9.63 -9.43 1.36
CA ALA A 3 -9.86 -10.84 1.69
C ALA A 3 -8.80 -11.35 2.69
N GLY A 4 -9.19 -12.27 3.55
CA GLY A 4 -8.27 -12.94 4.49
C GLY A 4 -7.29 -13.87 3.79
N ASN A 5 -7.68 -14.45 2.65
CA ASN A 5 -6.85 -15.40 1.89
C ASN A 5 -6.85 -15.04 0.40
N ASN A 6 -7.70 -15.61 -0.42
CA ASN A 6 -7.74 -15.32 -1.86
C ASN A 6 -8.79 -14.24 -2.17
N LEU A 7 -8.48 -13.39 -3.13
CA LEU A 7 -9.41 -12.48 -3.79
C LEU A 7 -9.28 -12.69 -5.30
N GLU A 8 -10.35 -13.11 -5.93
CA GLU A 8 -10.41 -13.38 -7.37
C GLU A 8 -11.44 -12.49 -8.03
N LEU A 9 -11.05 -11.83 -9.09
CA LEU A 9 -11.93 -11.15 -10.03
C LEU A 9 -12.02 -11.99 -11.29
N GLY A 10 -13.18 -12.63 -11.50
CA GLY A 10 -13.43 -13.41 -12.70
C GLY A 10 -13.38 -12.57 -13.97
N ALA A 11 -13.12 -13.18 -15.11
CA ALA A 11 -12.85 -12.56 -16.40
C ALA A 11 -13.89 -11.52 -16.88
N HIS A 12 -15.13 -11.65 -16.44
CA HIS A 12 -16.22 -10.72 -16.80
C HIS A 12 -16.63 -9.80 -15.65
N ALA A 13 -15.85 -9.79 -14.55
CA ALA A 13 -16.15 -8.91 -13.42
C ALA A 13 -15.96 -7.44 -13.79
N VAL A 14 -16.87 -6.60 -13.32
CA VAL A 14 -16.77 -5.14 -13.49
C VAL A 14 -16.86 -4.49 -12.11
N LEU A 15 -15.80 -3.80 -11.71
CA LEU A 15 -15.81 -2.89 -10.58
C LEU A 15 -15.90 -1.46 -11.10
N ASN A 16 -16.99 -0.78 -10.78
CA ASN A 16 -17.24 0.55 -11.30
C ASN A 16 -17.31 1.59 -10.18
N ALA A 17 -16.27 2.39 -10.07
CA ALA A 17 -16.19 3.60 -9.27
C ALA A 17 -16.01 4.85 -10.17
N GLY A 18 -16.27 4.69 -11.47
CA GLY A 18 -16.31 5.79 -12.41
C GLY A 18 -17.49 6.72 -12.16
N THR A 19 -17.37 7.96 -12.55
CA THR A 19 -18.36 9.01 -12.33
C THR A 19 -18.43 9.97 -13.49
N THR A 20 -19.58 10.59 -13.68
CA THR A 20 -19.75 11.75 -14.56
C THR A 20 -19.44 13.08 -13.84
N ALA A 21 -19.10 13.03 -12.56
CA ALA A 21 -18.61 14.17 -11.79
C ALA A 21 -17.12 14.42 -12.08
N ALA A 22 -16.53 15.44 -11.49
CA ALA A 22 -15.19 15.93 -11.83
C ALA A 22 -14.09 14.86 -11.66
N ARG A 23 -14.08 14.08 -10.58
CA ARG A 23 -13.07 13.05 -10.31
C ARG A 23 -13.67 11.67 -10.20
N GLY A 24 -12.96 10.68 -10.71
CA GLY A 24 -13.26 9.28 -10.50
C GLY A 24 -13.06 8.86 -9.05
N GLY A 25 -13.65 7.72 -8.68
CA GLY A 25 -13.55 7.18 -7.33
C GLY A 25 -12.29 6.38 -7.08
N THR A 26 -12.20 5.78 -5.90
CA THR A 26 -11.12 4.87 -5.51
C THR A 26 -11.65 3.44 -5.42
N VAL A 27 -10.92 2.51 -6.00
CA VAL A 27 -11.12 1.07 -5.81
C VAL A 27 -9.93 0.55 -5.00
N THR A 28 -10.21 -0.08 -3.86
CA THR A 28 -9.21 -0.77 -3.06
C THR A 28 -9.46 -2.27 -3.10
N LEU A 29 -8.46 -3.04 -3.55
CA LEU A 29 -8.44 -4.49 -3.54
C LEU A 29 -7.24 -4.98 -2.74
N GLY A 30 -7.42 -6.03 -1.95
CA GLY A 30 -6.28 -6.50 -1.19
C GLY A 30 -6.48 -7.81 -0.47
N LEU A 31 -5.39 -8.24 0.13
CA LEU A 31 -5.30 -9.40 1.01
C LEU A 31 -4.85 -8.95 2.40
N ALA A 32 -5.19 -9.75 3.41
CA ALA A 32 -4.59 -9.57 4.72
C ALA A 32 -3.07 -9.66 4.62
N GLY A 33 -2.35 -8.88 5.40
CA GLY A 33 -0.89 -8.76 5.29
C GLY A 33 -0.13 -10.07 5.52
N ASN A 34 -0.71 -10.99 6.29
CA ASN A 34 -0.18 -12.34 6.55
C ASN A 34 -0.81 -13.43 5.64
N SER A 35 -1.57 -13.06 4.62
CA SER A 35 -2.20 -14.01 3.71
C SER A 35 -1.16 -14.80 2.92
N SER A 36 -1.39 -16.10 2.80
CA SER A 36 -0.67 -16.96 1.86
C SER A 36 -1.35 -17.06 0.49
N GLY A 37 -2.54 -16.48 0.34
CA GLY A 37 -3.32 -16.50 -0.88
C GLY A 37 -2.83 -15.54 -1.96
N MET A 38 -3.63 -15.42 -3.03
CA MET A 38 -3.33 -14.58 -4.20
C MET A 38 -4.47 -13.62 -4.49
N LEU A 39 -4.13 -12.42 -4.94
CA LEU A 39 -5.03 -11.55 -5.70
C LEU A 39 -4.95 -11.97 -7.16
N THR A 40 -6.05 -12.47 -7.70
CA THR A 40 -6.10 -13.02 -9.05
C THR A 40 -7.04 -12.20 -9.92
N PHE A 41 -6.56 -11.87 -11.12
CA PHE A 41 -7.36 -11.32 -12.20
C PHE A 41 -7.47 -12.38 -13.29
N ASP A 42 -8.64 -12.96 -13.41
CA ASP A 42 -8.87 -14.06 -14.34
C ASP A 42 -8.92 -13.60 -15.78
N VAL A 43 -8.53 -14.48 -16.71
CA VAL A 43 -8.68 -14.30 -18.14
C VAL A 43 -9.51 -15.45 -18.71
N ASP A 44 -10.58 -15.15 -19.39
CA ASP A 44 -11.33 -16.17 -20.13
C ASP A 44 -10.51 -16.68 -21.31
N ALA A 45 -10.05 -17.91 -21.21
CA ALA A 45 -9.21 -18.54 -22.23
C ALA A 45 -9.88 -18.65 -23.60
N GLY A 46 -11.21 -18.64 -23.66
CA GLY A 46 -11.97 -18.76 -24.93
C GLY A 46 -12.15 -17.41 -25.64
N SER A 47 -12.42 -16.34 -24.88
CA SER A 47 -12.69 -15.01 -25.41
C SER A 47 -11.54 -14.02 -25.22
N GLY A 48 -10.58 -14.32 -24.36
CA GLY A 48 -9.55 -13.37 -23.96
C GLY A 48 -10.05 -12.23 -23.06
N SER A 49 -11.30 -12.32 -22.58
CA SER A 49 -11.88 -11.29 -21.71
C SER A 49 -11.13 -11.23 -20.39
N THR A 50 -11.01 -10.03 -19.85
CA THR A 50 -10.38 -9.74 -18.56
C THR A 50 -11.33 -8.93 -17.68
N PRO A 51 -11.19 -8.98 -16.33
CA PRO A 51 -11.97 -8.09 -15.46
C PRO A 51 -11.69 -6.62 -15.76
N THR A 52 -12.70 -5.79 -15.57
CA THR A 52 -12.61 -4.34 -15.78
C THR A 52 -12.74 -3.61 -14.45
N ILE A 53 -11.81 -2.69 -14.18
CA ILE A 53 -11.87 -1.76 -13.07
C ILE A 53 -11.97 -0.35 -13.64
N ASN A 54 -13.14 0.26 -13.52
CA ASN A 54 -13.40 1.62 -13.99
C ASN A 54 -13.36 2.60 -12.82
N VAL A 55 -12.40 3.51 -12.87
CA VAL A 55 -12.23 4.63 -11.94
C VAL A 55 -12.17 5.97 -12.68
N ALA A 56 -12.73 6.04 -13.90
CA ALA A 56 -12.70 7.25 -14.71
C ALA A 56 -13.51 8.40 -14.08
N GLY A 57 -13.03 9.62 -14.25
CA GLY A 57 -13.79 10.84 -14.00
C GLY A 57 -14.63 11.26 -15.21
N ALA A 58 -15.25 12.44 -15.11
CA ALA A 58 -16.17 12.97 -16.11
C ALA A 58 -15.54 13.18 -17.51
N ASP A 59 -14.28 13.51 -17.55
CA ASP A 59 -13.52 13.66 -18.79
C ASP A 59 -12.28 12.75 -18.74
N PRO A 60 -12.30 11.64 -19.47
CA PRO A 60 -11.18 10.69 -19.50
C PRO A 60 -9.92 11.25 -20.17
N ASN A 61 -10.01 12.37 -20.89
CA ASN A 61 -8.85 13.02 -21.50
C ASN A 61 -8.09 13.91 -20.51
N ILE A 62 -8.68 14.20 -19.35
CA ILE A 62 -8.05 14.95 -18.28
C ILE A 62 -7.53 13.95 -17.23
N ALA A 63 -6.24 13.62 -17.27
CA ALA A 63 -5.64 12.62 -16.39
C ALA A 63 -5.90 12.91 -14.90
N GLN A 64 -5.92 14.19 -14.48
CA GLN A 64 -6.21 14.59 -13.11
C GLN A 64 -7.62 14.28 -12.64
N ASN A 65 -8.56 14.03 -13.58
CA ASN A 65 -9.93 13.64 -13.28
C ASN A 65 -10.06 12.13 -13.02
N GLY A 66 -9.05 11.34 -13.37
CA GLY A 66 -9.01 9.92 -13.07
C GLY A 66 -9.07 9.65 -11.57
N GLY A 67 -9.56 8.46 -11.23
CA GLY A 67 -9.57 7.95 -9.87
C GLY A 67 -8.30 7.18 -9.51
N GLN A 68 -8.37 6.38 -8.46
CA GLN A 68 -7.26 5.64 -7.90
C GLN A 68 -7.59 4.14 -7.84
N LEU A 69 -6.63 3.31 -8.21
CA LEU A 69 -6.64 1.89 -7.90
C LEU A 69 -5.58 1.61 -6.84
N TRP A 70 -6.00 1.14 -5.68
CA TRP A 70 -5.11 0.74 -4.59
C TRP A 70 -5.11 -0.78 -4.43
N LEU A 71 -3.95 -1.40 -4.59
CA LEU A 71 -3.74 -2.83 -4.42
C LEU A 71 -2.88 -3.09 -3.18
N ARG A 72 -3.46 -3.73 -2.16
CA ARG A 72 -2.73 -4.11 -0.95
C ARG A 72 -2.48 -5.61 -0.95
N VAL A 73 -1.23 -6.03 -1.06
CA VAL A 73 -0.87 -7.44 -1.21
C VAL A 73 0.42 -7.81 -0.46
N PRO A 74 0.50 -9.02 0.10
CA PRO A 74 1.72 -9.47 0.76
C PRO A 74 2.92 -9.51 -0.19
N ARG A 75 4.10 -9.20 0.34
CA ARG A 75 5.37 -9.41 -0.34
C ARG A 75 5.64 -10.89 -0.54
N THR A 76 6.35 -11.22 -1.60
CA THR A 76 6.89 -12.56 -1.82
C THR A 76 8.40 -12.50 -1.97
N VAL A 77 9.05 -13.58 -1.53
CA VAL A 77 10.44 -13.88 -1.85
C VAL A 77 10.44 -15.27 -2.44
N ASN A 78 10.86 -15.40 -3.69
CA ASN A 78 10.91 -16.65 -4.42
C ASN A 78 12.17 -17.46 -4.03
N ALA A 79 12.18 -18.73 -4.37
CA ALA A 79 13.30 -19.62 -4.04
C ALA A 79 14.65 -19.20 -4.69
N ASP A 80 14.60 -18.47 -5.79
CA ASP A 80 15.74 -17.88 -6.49
C ASP A 80 16.21 -16.53 -5.90
N GLY A 81 15.58 -16.10 -4.80
CA GLY A 81 15.86 -14.82 -4.15
C GLY A 81 15.20 -13.60 -4.83
N THR A 82 14.45 -13.79 -5.92
CA THR A 82 13.67 -12.71 -6.50
C THR A 82 12.51 -12.34 -5.61
N THR A 83 12.12 -11.08 -5.64
CA THR A 83 11.05 -10.53 -4.80
C THR A 83 9.88 -10.10 -5.67
N GLY A 84 8.68 -10.15 -5.11
CA GLY A 84 7.46 -9.79 -5.79
C GLY A 84 6.31 -9.53 -4.82
N VAL A 85 5.10 -9.62 -5.32
CA VAL A 85 3.85 -9.50 -4.56
C VAL A 85 2.90 -10.63 -4.93
N ARG A 86 1.96 -10.93 -4.05
CA ARG A 86 0.96 -11.98 -4.28
C ARG A 86 -0.17 -11.53 -5.20
N ILE A 87 0.19 -11.19 -6.43
CA ILE A 87 -0.75 -10.91 -7.52
C ILE A 87 -0.48 -11.89 -8.64
N SER A 88 -1.52 -12.58 -9.12
CA SER A 88 -1.42 -13.32 -10.37
C SER A 88 -1.59 -12.35 -11.53
N ASN A 89 -0.69 -12.46 -12.50
CA ASN A 89 -0.56 -11.50 -13.58
C ASN A 89 -1.26 -11.98 -14.85
N SER A 90 -2.52 -12.32 -14.76
CA SER A 90 -3.28 -12.78 -15.93
C SER A 90 -3.91 -11.65 -16.76
N GLY A 91 -4.02 -10.47 -16.20
CA GLY A 91 -4.49 -9.28 -16.91
C GLY A 91 -5.73 -8.65 -16.27
N VAL A 92 -5.76 -7.32 -16.26
CA VAL A 92 -6.90 -6.52 -15.82
C VAL A 92 -7.00 -5.28 -16.71
N HIS A 93 -8.21 -4.92 -17.10
CA HIS A 93 -8.46 -3.68 -17.83
C HIS A 93 -8.81 -2.56 -16.85
N VAL A 94 -7.87 -1.64 -16.64
CA VAL A 94 -8.07 -0.48 -15.75
C VAL A 94 -8.43 0.74 -16.62
N VAL A 95 -9.58 1.35 -16.33
CA VAL A 95 -10.11 2.49 -17.08
C VAL A 95 -10.04 3.76 -16.24
N GLY A 96 -9.38 4.78 -16.78
CA GLY A 96 -9.36 6.12 -16.23
C GLY A 96 -8.68 6.27 -14.87
N ALA A 97 -7.73 5.41 -14.55
CA ALA A 97 -6.93 5.60 -13.35
C ALA A 97 -5.94 6.75 -13.53
N ARG A 98 -5.93 7.69 -12.57
CA ARG A 98 -4.89 8.70 -12.43
C ARG A 98 -3.63 8.08 -11.84
N GLU A 99 -3.79 7.17 -10.90
CA GLU A 99 -2.70 6.47 -10.24
C GLU A 99 -3.09 5.02 -9.90
N ILE A 100 -2.11 4.14 -9.93
CA ILE A 100 -2.20 2.77 -9.44
C ILE A 100 -1.15 2.61 -8.35
N ASP A 101 -1.62 2.40 -7.13
CA ASP A 101 -0.78 2.22 -5.97
C ASP A 101 -0.75 0.75 -5.58
N VAL A 102 0.45 0.20 -5.46
CA VAL A 102 0.66 -1.16 -4.96
C VAL A 102 1.37 -1.08 -3.62
N GLU A 103 0.64 -1.38 -2.56
CA GLU A 103 1.17 -1.55 -1.22
C GLU A 103 1.65 -3.00 -1.07
N ALA A 104 2.97 -3.18 -1.14
CA ALA A 104 3.62 -4.46 -0.89
C ALA A 104 3.81 -4.66 0.61
N VAL A 105 2.86 -5.33 1.26
CA VAL A 105 2.83 -5.43 2.72
C VAL A 105 3.66 -6.59 3.27
N LYS A 106 4.34 -6.33 4.40
CA LYS A 106 4.94 -7.35 5.25
C LYS A 106 4.51 -7.11 6.69
N VAL A 107 4.06 -8.18 7.34
CA VAL A 107 3.68 -8.18 8.75
C VAL A 107 4.90 -8.52 9.59
N TYR A 108 5.11 -7.75 10.63
CA TYR A 108 6.13 -7.97 11.65
C TYR A 108 5.42 -8.23 12.98
N ASP A 109 5.58 -9.44 13.50
CA ASP A 109 5.14 -9.75 14.87
C ASP A 109 6.05 -9.04 15.86
N VAL A 110 5.47 -8.09 16.58
CA VAL A 110 6.18 -7.27 17.58
C VAL A 110 5.70 -7.54 19.00
N THR A 111 5.05 -8.69 19.22
CA THR A 111 4.55 -9.10 20.54
C THR A 111 5.63 -9.08 21.61
N GLY A 112 6.84 -9.52 21.27
CA GLY A 112 8.00 -9.54 22.19
C GLY A 112 8.68 -8.18 22.38
N SER A 113 8.41 -7.19 21.51
CA SER A 113 8.93 -5.82 21.59
C SER A 113 7.86 -4.84 21.11
N PRO A 114 6.87 -4.55 21.95
CA PRO A 114 5.66 -3.87 21.54
C PRO A 114 5.84 -2.33 21.40
N TYR A 115 6.92 -1.92 20.76
CA TYR A 115 7.26 -0.51 20.55
C TYR A 115 7.46 -0.23 19.07
N VAL A 116 6.71 0.75 18.55
CA VAL A 116 6.73 1.10 17.12
C VAL A 116 8.09 1.67 16.72
N ASP A 117 8.64 2.60 17.51
CA ASP A 117 9.94 3.23 17.26
C ASP A 117 11.10 2.24 17.20
N ALA A 118 11.10 1.23 18.09
CA ALA A 118 12.12 0.17 18.08
C ALA A 118 11.99 -0.77 16.89
N SER A 119 10.76 -1.06 16.46
CA SER A 119 10.47 -2.02 15.39
C SER A 119 10.64 -1.41 14.00
N LEU A 120 10.43 -0.10 13.85
CA LEU A 120 10.53 0.57 12.55
C LEU A 120 11.94 0.53 11.96
N ALA A 121 12.99 0.59 12.78
CA ALA A 121 14.36 0.54 12.26
C ALA A 121 14.68 -0.79 11.56
N MET A 122 14.19 -1.90 12.12
CA MET A 122 14.32 -3.22 11.50
C MET A 122 13.47 -3.32 10.23
N ALA A 123 12.22 -2.88 10.29
CA ALA A 123 11.29 -2.91 9.18
C ALA A 123 11.75 -2.02 8.02
N ASP A 124 12.37 -0.86 8.30
CA ASP A 124 12.97 0.03 7.31
C ASP A 124 14.09 -0.63 6.53
N SER A 125 15.03 -1.28 7.23
CA SER A 125 16.14 -1.98 6.58
C SER A 125 15.64 -3.06 5.61
N ASP A 126 14.66 -3.84 6.03
CA ASP A 126 14.04 -4.88 5.22
C ASP A 126 13.27 -4.29 4.02
N ALA A 127 12.53 -3.20 4.23
CA ALA A 127 11.79 -2.53 3.17
C ALA A 127 12.72 -1.93 2.11
N ARG A 128 13.87 -1.36 2.51
CA ARG A 128 14.89 -0.87 1.57
C ARG A 128 15.47 -1.99 0.73
N ALA A 129 15.83 -3.11 1.35
CA ALA A 129 16.36 -4.27 0.63
C ALA A 129 15.32 -4.83 -0.37
N TYR A 130 14.05 -4.89 0.03
CA TYR A 130 12.96 -5.35 -0.83
C TYR A 130 12.77 -4.45 -2.05
N ILE A 131 12.70 -3.13 -1.87
CA ILE A 131 12.48 -2.17 -2.98
C ILE A 131 13.70 -2.06 -3.90
N ALA A 132 14.90 -2.28 -3.38
CA ALA A 132 16.14 -2.26 -4.17
C ALA A 132 16.27 -3.49 -5.08
N ALA A 133 15.51 -4.56 -4.86
CA ALA A 133 15.55 -5.75 -5.67
C ALA A 133 15.12 -5.46 -7.12
N ALA A 134 15.95 -5.80 -8.08
CA ALA A 134 15.87 -5.33 -9.47
C ALA A 134 14.58 -5.73 -10.23
N ASN A 135 13.88 -6.76 -9.78
CA ASN A 135 12.78 -7.39 -10.55
C ASN A 135 11.38 -6.99 -10.10
N ILE A 136 11.24 -6.21 -9.02
CA ILE A 136 9.94 -5.90 -8.43
C ILE A 136 9.03 -5.13 -9.39
N LYS A 137 9.54 -4.05 -9.97
CA LYS A 137 8.73 -3.21 -10.87
C LYS A 137 8.37 -3.93 -12.17
N ALA A 138 9.26 -4.79 -12.68
CA ALA A 138 9.02 -5.54 -13.91
C ALA A 138 7.90 -6.60 -13.75
N GLY A 139 7.86 -7.28 -12.61
CA GLY A 139 6.82 -8.29 -12.31
C GLY A 139 5.43 -7.69 -12.11
N ILE A 140 5.34 -6.44 -11.67
CA ILE A 140 4.07 -5.75 -11.44
C ILE A 140 3.68 -4.85 -12.64
N GLY A 141 4.67 -4.46 -13.45
CA GLY A 141 4.48 -3.53 -14.57
C GLY A 141 3.54 -4.03 -15.68
N SER A 142 3.33 -5.33 -15.78
CA SER A 142 2.38 -5.89 -16.72
C SER A 142 0.91 -5.69 -16.31
N LEU A 143 0.63 -5.35 -15.04
CA LEU A 143 -0.68 -4.86 -14.63
C LEU A 143 -1.02 -3.50 -15.26
N THR A 144 -0.01 -2.80 -15.75
CA THR A 144 -0.11 -1.44 -16.27
C THR A 144 -0.26 -1.39 -17.79
N GLY A 145 -0.70 -2.44 -18.48
CA GLY A 145 -0.93 -2.46 -19.93
C GLY A 145 -1.81 -1.33 -20.48
N THR A 146 -2.18 -0.40 -19.61
CA THR A 146 -2.87 0.86 -19.90
C THR A 146 -1.94 2.03 -19.60
N SER A 147 -2.10 3.12 -20.33
CA SER A 147 -1.40 4.41 -20.20
C SER A 147 -1.61 5.09 -18.84
N VAL A 148 -1.25 4.43 -17.73
CA VAL A 148 -1.28 5.04 -16.40
C VAL A 148 -0.04 5.87 -16.22
N THR A 149 -0.22 7.16 -16.06
CA THR A 149 0.87 8.14 -15.95
C THR A 149 1.60 8.07 -14.61
N ALA A 150 1.03 7.39 -13.60
CA ALA A 150 1.66 7.22 -12.30
C ALA A 150 1.36 5.83 -11.72
N PHE A 151 2.42 5.05 -11.61
CA PHE A 151 2.44 3.77 -10.92
C PHE A 151 3.39 3.86 -9.72
N HIS A 152 2.86 3.61 -8.54
CA HIS A 152 3.57 3.69 -7.28
C HIS A 152 3.68 2.30 -6.63
N LEU A 153 4.90 1.89 -6.30
CA LEU A 153 5.15 0.70 -5.51
C LEU A 153 5.66 1.13 -4.14
N MET A 154 4.80 1.01 -3.14
CA MET A 154 5.05 1.44 -1.78
C MET A 154 5.28 0.23 -0.86
N PRO A 155 6.32 0.24 -0.02
CA PRO A 155 6.45 -0.78 1.00
C PRO A 155 5.39 -0.56 2.09
N GLY A 156 4.55 -1.58 2.29
CA GLY A 156 3.65 -1.68 3.44
C GLY A 156 4.37 -2.33 4.61
N ILE A 157 4.34 -1.67 5.77
CA ILE A 157 4.84 -2.18 7.05
C ILE A 157 3.66 -2.32 7.97
N GLU A 158 3.31 -3.54 8.34
CA GLU A 158 2.29 -3.82 9.35
C GLU A 158 2.97 -4.34 10.62
N LEU A 159 2.93 -3.55 11.68
CA LEU A 159 3.39 -3.98 13.00
C LEU A 159 2.20 -4.58 13.75
N ASP A 160 2.25 -5.88 14.01
CA ASP A 160 1.18 -6.64 14.66
C ASP A 160 1.66 -7.14 16.02
N SER A 161 0.92 -6.78 17.06
CA SER A 161 1.17 -7.24 18.43
C SER A 161 0.01 -8.09 18.93
N GLY A 162 0.30 -9.32 19.36
CA GLY A 162 -0.65 -10.18 20.06
C GLY A 162 -1.07 -9.64 21.43
N GLY A 163 -0.51 -8.54 21.89
CA GLY A 163 -0.83 -7.84 23.13
C GLY A 163 -1.07 -6.34 22.90
N ASN A 164 -0.48 -5.50 23.74
CA ASN A 164 -0.50 -4.05 23.59
C ASN A 164 0.58 -3.60 22.61
N LEU A 165 0.35 -2.44 21.96
CA LEU A 165 1.34 -1.76 21.12
C LEU A 165 1.47 -0.31 21.58
N ARG A 166 2.70 0.21 21.64
CA ARG A 166 2.99 1.59 22.03
C ARG A 166 3.77 2.30 20.94
N LEU A 167 3.43 3.56 20.68
CA LEU A 167 4.11 4.34 19.65
C LEU A 167 5.61 4.55 20.01
N LEU A 168 5.91 4.91 21.27
CA LEU A 168 7.27 5.18 21.73
C LEU A 168 7.63 4.35 22.95
N GLN A 169 8.86 3.85 22.98
CA GLN A 169 9.42 3.13 24.12
C GLN A 169 9.55 4.03 25.34
N ASN A 170 9.94 5.28 25.15
CA ASN A 170 10.13 6.24 26.22
C ASN A 170 9.14 7.40 26.11
N ALA A 171 8.09 7.34 26.93
CA ALA A 171 7.03 8.37 26.98
C ALA A 171 7.48 9.68 27.67
N SER A 172 8.68 9.72 28.27
CA SER A 172 9.14 10.88 29.05
C SER A 172 9.72 12.02 28.20
N ARG A 173 9.79 11.86 26.88
CA ARG A 173 10.32 12.90 25.99
C ARG A 173 9.18 13.81 25.55
N THR A 174 9.13 15.01 26.09
CA THR A 174 8.40 16.13 25.49
C THR A 174 8.91 16.34 24.07
N ASN A 175 8.02 16.37 23.08
CA ASN A 175 8.32 16.49 21.65
C ASN A 175 8.97 15.25 20.98
N SER A 176 8.80 14.07 21.51
CA SER A 176 9.22 12.84 20.84
C SER A 176 8.12 12.36 19.91
N GLY A 177 8.47 12.08 18.68
CA GLY A 177 7.58 11.57 17.66
C GLY A 177 8.30 10.68 16.66
N ILE A 178 7.52 10.03 15.83
CA ILE A 178 7.99 9.30 14.67
C ILE A 178 7.67 10.14 13.44
N ASP A 179 8.72 10.52 12.71
CA ASP A 179 8.61 11.21 11.44
C ASP A 179 8.73 10.21 10.29
N LEU A 180 7.59 9.88 9.68
CA LEU A 180 7.51 8.96 8.54
C LEU A 180 8.13 9.54 7.27
N HIS A 181 8.40 10.85 7.21
CA HIS A 181 9.11 11.46 6.08
C HIS A 181 10.51 10.87 5.87
N THR A 182 11.14 10.40 6.94
CA THR A 182 12.46 9.75 6.87
C THR A 182 12.42 8.36 6.22
N TYR A 183 11.23 7.77 6.11
CA TYR A 183 10.99 6.45 5.54
C TYR A 183 10.49 6.57 4.10
N ARG A 184 11.38 7.00 3.19
CA ARG A 184 11.13 7.07 1.76
C ARG A 184 11.95 6.02 1.01
N TYR A 185 11.34 5.43 -0.01
CA TYR A 185 11.90 4.33 -0.79
C TYR A 185 11.81 4.66 -2.28
N ASN A 186 12.90 5.10 -2.88
CA ASN A 186 12.91 5.63 -4.25
C ASN A 186 11.89 6.77 -4.47
N GLY A 187 11.70 7.63 -3.46
CA GLY A 187 10.73 8.71 -3.48
C GLY A 187 9.32 8.33 -2.99
N GLU A 188 9.00 7.04 -2.93
CA GLU A 188 7.69 6.57 -2.49
C GLU A 188 7.56 6.57 -0.96
N PRO A 189 6.40 6.88 -0.40
CA PRO A 189 6.17 6.84 1.03
C PRO A 189 6.07 5.40 1.54
N MET A 190 6.34 5.22 2.83
CA MET A 190 5.97 4.02 3.55
C MET A 190 4.48 4.04 3.89
N VAL A 191 3.82 2.89 3.78
CA VAL A 191 2.47 2.71 4.34
C VAL A 191 2.60 1.97 5.67
N LEU A 192 2.26 2.65 6.78
CA LEU A 192 2.35 2.08 8.12
C LEU A 192 0.97 1.65 8.62
N THR A 193 0.84 0.39 8.98
CA THR A 193 -0.32 -0.18 9.68
C THR A 193 0.10 -0.61 11.09
N LEU A 194 -0.63 -0.15 12.09
CA LEU A 194 -0.44 -0.54 13.48
C LEU A 194 -1.62 -1.39 13.95
N ARG A 195 -1.33 -2.58 14.44
CA ARG A 195 -2.34 -3.53 14.90
C ARG A 195 -1.97 -4.04 16.28
N ALA A 196 -2.93 -4.06 17.20
CA ALA A 196 -2.76 -4.57 18.56
C ALA A 196 -3.99 -5.42 18.94
N ALA A 197 -3.79 -6.63 19.45
CA ALA A 197 -4.87 -7.41 20.01
C ALA A 197 -5.38 -6.84 21.34
N GLY A 198 -4.51 -6.14 22.06
CA GLY A 198 -4.85 -5.38 23.27
C GLY A 198 -5.04 -3.88 22.97
N SER A 199 -4.35 -3.03 23.71
CA SER A 199 -4.43 -1.57 23.58
C SER A 199 -3.36 -1.04 22.65
N LEU A 200 -3.74 -0.09 21.78
CA LEU A 200 -2.82 0.76 21.05
C LEU A 200 -2.66 2.09 21.81
N LEU A 201 -1.44 2.34 22.33
CA LEU A 201 -1.15 3.55 23.09
C LEU A 201 -0.33 4.52 22.24
N ILE A 202 -0.96 5.62 21.86
CA ILE A 202 -0.31 6.72 21.14
C ILE A 202 0.18 7.73 22.18
N ASN A 203 1.44 7.63 22.56
CA ASN A 203 2.09 8.44 23.60
C ASN A 203 3.15 9.39 23.05
N GLY A 204 3.00 9.78 21.78
CA GLY A 204 3.86 10.71 21.08
C GLY A 204 3.22 11.13 19.77
N SER A 205 3.92 11.93 18.97
CA SER A 205 3.45 12.35 17.64
C SER A 205 3.81 11.32 16.58
N LEU A 206 2.95 11.18 15.59
CA LEU A 206 3.20 10.46 14.34
C LEU A 206 2.93 11.43 13.20
N SER A 207 3.96 11.74 12.42
CA SER A 207 3.90 12.67 11.29
C SER A 207 4.35 11.97 10.01
N ASP A 208 3.72 12.29 8.88
CA ASP A 208 4.18 11.83 7.56
C ASP A 208 5.07 12.85 6.84
N GLY A 209 5.55 13.86 7.58
CA GLY A 209 6.50 14.83 7.11
C GLY A 209 5.87 16.11 6.54
N PHE A 210 4.63 16.42 6.89
CA PHE A 210 4.13 17.77 6.68
C PHE A 210 4.94 18.75 7.51
N ALA A 211 5.70 19.62 6.84
CA ALA A 211 6.35 20.73 7.51
C ALA A 211 5.30 21.72 8.01
N ALA A 212 5.45 22.22 9.24
CA ALA A 212 4.64 23.31 9.72
C ALA A 212 4.80 24.51 8.76
N PRO A 213 3.72 25.27 8.47
CA PRO A 213 3.84 26.48 7.67
C PRO A 213 4.93 27.39 8.24
N VAL A 214 5.73 27.97 7.36
CA VAL A 214 6.76 28.95 7.76
C VAL A 214 6.07 30.08 8.53
N GLY A 215 6.45 30.25 9.80
CA GLY A 215 5.84 31.25 10.70
C GLY A 215 4.83 30.69 11.71
N SER A 216 4.60 29.40 11.75
CA SER A 216 3.85 28.77 12.85
C SER A 216 4.66 28.87 14.15
N PRO A 217 4.14 29.56 15.21
CA PRO A 217 4.97 29.90 16.40
C PRO A 217 5.38 28.69 17.23
N ASP A 218 4.78 27.54 17.04
CA ASP A 218 4.92 26.35 17.86
C ASP A 218 5.36 25.10 17.11
N GLY A 219 5.55 25.17 15.80
CA GLY A 219 5.92 24.02 14.98
C GLY A 219 4.86 22.90 14.99
N ASN A 220 3.72 23.13 15.65
CA ASN A 220 2.60 22.21 15.70
C ASN A 220 1.63 22.46 14.56
N ILE A 221 1.30 21.41 13.84
CA ILE A 221 0.31 21.43 12.74
C ILE A 221 -1.12 21.17 13.29
N PHE A 222 -1.32 21.21 14.60
CA PHE A 222 -2.62 20.96 15.24
C PHE A 222 -2.96 22.06 16.22
#